data_fe62f6ab5b91da3c8184ca9a55e7758c
#
_entry.id   fe62f6ab5b91da3c8184ca9a55e7758c
#
_cell.length_a   1.000
_cell.length_b   1.000
_cell.length_c   1.000
_cell.angle_alpha   90.00
_cell.angle_beta   90.00
_cell.angle_gamma   90.00
#
_symmetry.space_group_name_H-M   'P 1'
#
loop_
_entity.id
_entity.type
_entity.pdbx_description
1 polymer ?
#
loop_
_entity_poly.entity_id
_entity_poly.type
_entity_poly.pdbx_seq_one_letter_code
_entity_poly.pdbx_strand_id
1 'polypeptide(L)'
;MRWTTFRPLARRVLRPILRFALDTYVIMGDESRVRIGERVALANAILNVSSGTITIGSRTIFSPNVMIVTGRHNFQDGKRVSVHPENDDGSWGGGSREVPPTGFDIVIGEGVWVSAGAIVSGGVTIGDNSIIAAGAVVTKSFPEYSIIAGVPATRIGDTRER
;
A
#
# COMPACT_ATOMS: atom_id res chain seq x y z
N MET A 1 -17.66 39.80 -13.64
CA MET A 1 -16.37 39.58 -13.00
C MET A 1 -15.75 38.31 -13.59
N ARG A 2 -14.68 38.41 -14.41
CA ARG A 2 -14.16 37.27 -15.18
C ARG A 2 -13.34 36.36 -14.28
N TRP A 3 -13.75 35.12 -14.12
CA TRP A 3 -13.07 34.02 -13.37
C TRP A 3 -11.62 33.74 -13.82
N THR A 4 -11.19 34.27 -14.94
CA THR A 4 -9.88 34.03 -15.55
C THR A 4 -8.71 34.69 -14.82
N THR A 5 -8.96 35.74 -14.02
CA THR A 5 -7.90 36.49 -13.31
C THR A 5 -7.54 35.91 -11.96
N PHE A 6 -8.42 35.10 -11.37
CA PHE A 6 -8.17 34.45 -10.05
C PHE A 6 -7.41 33.11 -10.13
N ARG A 7 -7.39 32.47 -11.31
CA ARG A 7 -6.73 31.17 -11.48
C ARG A 7 -5.22 31.15 -11.17
N PRO A 8 -4.40 32.11 -11.60
CA PRO A 8 -2.95 32.07 -11.32
C PRO A 8 -2.64 32.33 -9.85
N LEU A 9 -3.37 33.23 -9.18
CA LEU A 9 -3.16 33.51 -7.75
C LEU A 9 -3.62 32.35 -6.86
N ALA A 10 -4.79 31.80 -7.14
CA ALA A 10 -5.30 30.61 -6.47
C ALA A 10 -4.36 29.39 -6.66
N ARG A 11 -3.81 29.19 -7.86
CA ARG A 11 -2.79 28.16 -8.10
C ARG A 11 -1.51 28.39 -7.30
N ARG A 12 -1.05 29.63 -7.19
CA ARG A 12 0.20 29.96 -6.50
C ARG A 12 0.10 29.79 -4.99
N VAL A 13 -1.07 30.06 -4.39
CA VAL A 13 -1.32 29.97 -2.95
C VAL A 13 -1.84 28.59 -2.54
N LEU A 14 -2.77 28.03 -3.31
CA LEU A 14 -3.40 26.75 -2.95
C LEU A 14 -2.56 25.53 -3.36
N ARG A 15 -1.72 25.66 -4.39
CA ARG A 15 -0.91 24.54 -4.89
C ARG A 15 0.05 23.94 -3.84
N PRO A 16 0.80 24.71 -3.04
CA PRO A 16 1.63 24.14 -1.98
C PRO A 16 0.80 23.49 -0.86
N ILE A 17 -0.37 24.08 -0.52
CA ILE A 17 -1.28 23.52 0.49
C ILE A 17 -1.90 22.20 0.00
N LEU A 18 -2.39 22.19 -1.25
CA LEU A 18 -2.93 20.97 -1.88
C LEU A 18 -1.84 19.91 -2.07
N ARG A 19 -0.62 20.31 -2.40
CA ARG A 19 0.52 19.40 -2.50
C ARG A 19 0.86 18.79 -1.16
N PHE A 20 0.92 19.59 -0.10
CA PHE A 20 1.11 19.09 1.26
C PHE A 20 -0.01 18.12 1.68
N ALA A 21 -1.28 18.43 1.36
CA ALA A 21 -2.42 17.54 1.67
C ALA A 21 -2.44 16.27 0.82
N LEU A 22 -1.90 16.30 -0.40
CA LEU A 22 -1.82 15.15 -1.30
C LEU A 22 -0.56 14.29 -1.08
N ASP A 23 0.47 14.85 -0.44
CA ASP A 23 1.70 14.12 -0.09
C ASP A 23 1.57 13.38 1.26
N THR A 24 0.42 13.46 1.93
CA THR A 24 0.17 12.82 3.22
C THR A 24 -0.25 11.37 3.01
N TYR A 25 0.59 10.42 3.37
CA TYR A 25 0.19 9.02 3.45
C TYR A 25 -0.56 8.74 4.76
N VAL A 26 -1.32 7.64 4.79
CA VAL A 26 -2.12 7.22 5.95
C VAL A 26 -1.64 5.85 6.43
N ILE A 27 -1.31 5.75 7.72
CA ILE A 27 -1.06 4.46 8.37
C ILE A 27 -2.33 4.08 9.14
N MET A 28 -2.84 2.88 8.84
CA MET A 28 -3.96 2.27 9.55
C MET A 28 -3.44 1.18 10.47
N GLY A 29 -3.47 1.42 11.78
CA GLY A 29 -2.95 0.54 12.81
C GLY A 29 -1.73 1.12 13.54
N ASP A 30 -0.89 0.27 14.11
CA ASP A 30 0.28 0.65 14.90
C ASP A 30 1.43 1.10 13.99
N GLU A 31 1.76 2.39 14.02
CA GLU A 31 2.83 2.99 13.22
C GLU A 31 4.22 2.37 13.47
N SER A 32 4.46 1.80 14.65
CA SER A 32 5.73 1.12 14.96
C SER A 32 5.99 -0.11 14.09
N ARG A 33 4.95 -0.60 13.40
CA ARG A 33 5.01 -1.71 12.44
C ARG A 33 5.40 -1.29 11.02
N VAL A 34 5.62 0.01 10.78
CA VAL A 34 6.05 0.53 9.48
C VAL A 34 7.50 0.97 9.55
N ARG A 35 8.32 0.49 8.63
CA ARG A 35 9.71 0.89 8.46
C ARG A 35 9.88 1.46 7.05
N ILE A 36 10.34 2.70 6.98
CA ILE A 36 10.51 3.43 5.73
C ILE A 36 11.98 3.82 5.60
N GLY A 37 12.61 3.44 4.51
CA GLY A 37 14.00 3.78 4.19
C GLY A 37 14.19 5.25 3.83
N GLU A 38 15.38 5.59 3.39
CA GLU A 38 15.72 6.96 3.02
C GLU A 38 15.19 7.34 1.63
N ARG A 39 14.82 8.61 1.44
CA ARG A 39 14.39 9.17 0.13
C ARG A 39 13.19 8.43 -0.48
N VAL A 40 12.26 7.98 0.34
CA VAL A 40 11.02 7.36 -0.09
C VAL A 40 9.95 8.44 -0.30
N ALA A 41 9.23 8.37 -1.42
CA ALA A 41 8.07 9.20 -1.69
C ALA A 41 6.82 8.32 -1.65
N LEU A 42 5.89 8.61 -0.74
CA LEU A 42 4.69 7.79 -0.54
C LEU A 42 3.42 8.39 -1.15
N ALA A 43 3.48 9.62 -1.65
CA ALA A 43 2.29 10.35 -2.11
C ALA A 43 1.14 10.21 -1.09
N ASN A 44 -0.07 9.91 -1.52
CA ASN A 44 -1.22 9.64 -0.65
C ASN A 44 -1.48 8.15 -0.43
N ALA A 45 -0.42 7.33 -0.27
CA ALA A 45 -0.55 5.90 -0.06
C ALA A 45 -1.29 5.57 1.25
N ILE A 46 -1.96 4.42 1.25
CA ILE A 46 -2.56 3.82 2.44
C ILE A 46 -1.74 2.60 2.84
N LEU A 47 -1.24 2.60 4.07
CA LEU A 47 -0.46 1.51 4.66
C LEU A 47 -1.28 0.89 5.81
N ASN A 48 -1.83 -0.30 5.60
CA ASN A 48 -2.59 -1.02 6.63
C ASN A 48 -1.72 -2.11 7.25
N VAL A 49 -1.48 -2.00 8.56
CA VAL A 49 -0.61 -2.92 9.35
C VAL A 49 -1.39 -3.78 10.33
N SER A 50 -2.65 -4.08 10.06
CA SER A 50 -3.50 -4.87 10.97
C SER A 50 -3.03 -6.31 11.17
N SER A 51 -2.36 -6.93 10.18
CA SER A 51 -1.96 -8.34 10.22
C SER A 51 -0.47 -8.60 9.99
N GLY A 52 0.38 -7.58 10.09
CA GLY A 52 1.82 -7.72 9.88
C GLY A 52 2.54 -6.39 9.89
N THR A 53 3.80 -6.42 9.48
CA THR A 53 4.66 -5.25 9.32
C THR A 53 4.75 -4.83 7.84
N ILE A 54 5.07 -3.57 7.60
CA ILE A 54 5.40 -3.06 6.27
C ILE A 54 6.81 -2.49 6.31
N THR A 55 7.67 -3.00 5.44
CA THR A 55 9.02 -2.46 5.25
C THR A 55 9.15 -1.94 3.82
N ILE A 56 9.62 -0.71 3.66
CA ILE A 56 9.82 -0.05 2.36
C ILE A 56 11.28 0.36 2.26
N GLY A 57 11.96 -0.17 1.26
CA GLY A 57 13.38 0.10 0.99
C GLY A 57 13.62 1.53 0.50
N SER A 58 14.86 1.98 0.65
CA SER A 58 15.28 3.33 0.26
C SER A 58 15.05 3.61 -1.22
N ARG A 59 14.88 4.89 -1.59
CA ARG A 59 14.70 5.36 -2.97
C ARG A 59 13.46 4.80 -3.70
N THR A 60 12.54 4.20 -2.96
CA THR A 60 11.26 3.69 -3.50
C THR A 60 10.27 4.84 -3.66
N ILE A 61 9.55 4.83 -4.78
CA ILE A 61 8.59 5.88 -5.14
C ILE A 61 7.21 5.27 -5.33
N PHE A 62 6.22 5.82 -4.62
CA PHE A 62 4.82 5.51 -4.80
C PHE A 62 4.14 6.62 -5.59
N SER A 63 3.39 6.24 -6.60
CA SER A 63 2.42 7.12 -7.24
C SER A 63 1.14 7.23 -6.42
N PRO A 64 0.21 8.16 -6.74
CA PRO A 64 -1.01 8.34 -5.96
C PRO A 64 -1.90 7.09 -5.87
N ASN A 65 -2.64 6.99 -4.77
CA ASN A 65 -3.66 5.96 -4.50
C ASN A 65 -3.12 4.52 -4.43
N VAL A 66 -1.87 4.34 -4.02
CA VAL A 66 -1.30 3.01 -3.74
C VAL A 66 -1.82 2.51 -2.40
N MET A 67 -2.14 1.22 -2.31
CA MET A 67 -2.55 0.55 -1.08
C MET A 67 -1.63 -0.61 -0.76
N ILE A 68 -1.03 -0.60 0.43
CA ILE A 68 -0.22 -1.69 0.98
C ILE A 68 -1.00 -2.25 2.18
N VAL A 69 -1.51 -3.47 2.07
CA VAL A 69 -2.51 -3.99 3.00
C VAL A 69 -2.08 -5.35 3.54
N THR A 70 -1.64 -5.39 4.79
CA THR A 70 -1.33 -6.66 5.47
C THR A 70 -2.60 -7.37 5.94
N GLY A 71 -3.70 -6.63 6.12
CA GLY A 71 -4.94 -7.11 6.72
C GLY A 71 -5.58 -8.28 6.01
N ARG A 72 -6.03 -9.25 6.81
CA ARG A 72 -6.78 -10.42 6.37
C ARG A 72 -7.85 -10.76 7.39
N HIS A 73 -9.01 -11.20 6.93
CA HIS A 73 -10.04 -11.80 7.79
C HIS A 73 -9.99 -13.32 7.70
N ASN A 74 -10.11 -13.99 8.85
CA ASN A 74 -10.23 -15.44 8.92
C ASN A 74 -11.68 -15.87 8.69
N PHE A 75 -11.80 -17.06 8.10
CA PHE A 75 -13.07 -17.72 7.84
C PHE A 75 -13.05 -19.09 8.51
N GLN A 76 -14.19 -19.49 9.07
CA GLN A 76 -14.46 -20.80 9.63
C GLN A 76 -15.79 -21.29 9.04
N ASP A 77 -15.81 -22.51 8.49
CA ASP A 77 -17.00 -23.11 7.85
C ASP A 77 -17.68 -22.18 6.83
N GLY A 78 -16.88 -21.47 6.03
CA GLY A 78 -17.35 -20.54 4.99
C GLY A 78 -17.91 -19.21 5.48
N LYS A 79 -17.86 -18.93 6.78
CA LYS A 79 -18.30 -17.67 7.40
C LYS A 79 -17.12 -16.95 8.03
N ARG A 80 -17.17 -15.61 8.10
CA ARG A 80 -16.16 -14.86 8.87
C ARG A 80 -16.19 -15.31 10.34
N VAL A 81 -15.03 -15.36 10.97
CA VAL A 81 -14.90 -15.83 12.36
C VAL A 81 -15.76 -15.02 13.32
N SER A 82 -15.88 -13.71 13.13
CA SER A 82 -16.69 -12.83 13.99
C SER A 82 -18.20 -13.09 13.96
N VAL A 83 -18.71 -13.81 12.96
CA VAL A 83 -20.15 -14.15 12.93
C VAL A 83 -20.49 -15.42 13.71
N HIS A 84 -19.49 -16.08 14.29
CA HIS A 84 -19.68 -17.21 15.19
C HIS A 84 -19.76 -16.70 16.63
N PRO A 85 -20.85 -16.94 17.37
CA PRO A 85 -21.05 -16.41 18.71
C PRO A 85 -19.93 -16.76 19.70
N GLU A 86 -19.31 -17.92 19.53
CA GLU A 86 -18.20 -18.38 20.36
C GLU A 86 -16.88 -17.61 20.12
N ASN A 87 -16.80 -16.86 19.04
CA ASN A 87 -15.62 -16.05 18.67
C ASN A 87 -15.88 -14.55 18.82
N ASP A 88 -17.10 -14.16 19.17
CA ASP A 88 -17.46 -12.75 19.36
C ASP A 88 -16.92 -12.28 20.71
N ASP A 89 -15.89 -11.43 20.66
CA ASP A 89 -15.31 -10.78 21.82
C ASP A 89 -15.87 -9.35 22.04
N GLY A 90 -16.91 -9.00 21.28
CA GLY A 90 -17.53 -7.68 21.34
C GLY A 90 -16.70 -6.56 20.75
N SER A 91 -15.53 -6.84 20.15
CA SER A 91 -14.69 -5.82 19.49
C SER A 91 -15.23 -5.46 18.12
N TRP A 92 -15.17 -4.15 17.81
CA TRP A 92 -15.47 -3.69 16.47
C TRP A 92 -14.36 -4.13 15.51
N GLY A 93 -14.71 -4.90 14.47
CA GLY A 93 -13.74 -5.40 13.49
C GLY A 93 -13.26 -6.84 13.74
N GLY A 94 -13.85 -7.55 14.72
CA GLY A 94 -13.74 -9.01 14.82
C GLY A 94 -12.58 -9.58 15.64
N GLY A 95 -11.94 -8.77 16.48
CA GLY A 95 -10.90 -9.24 17.40
C GLY A 95 -9.70 -9.97 16.77
N SER A 96 -8.78 -10.45 17.61
CA SER A 96 -7.53 -11.09 17.16
C SER A 96 -7.72 -12.46 16.51
N ARG A 97 -8.86 -13.13 16.73
CA ARG A 97 -9.18 -14.39 16.05
C ARG A 97 -9.64 -14.17 14.61
N GLU A 98 -10.39 -13.11 14.35
CA GLU A 98 -10.86 -12.77 12.99
C GLU A 98 -9.72 -12.14 12.17
N VAL A 99 -8.98 -11.21 12.76
CA VAL A 99 -7.87 -10.50 12.12
C VAL A 99 -6.56 -10.96 12.79
N PRO A 100 -5.80 -11.87 12.16
CA PRO A 100 -4.54 -12.33 12.73
C PRO A 100 -3.58 -11.14 12.87
N PRO A 101 -2.93 -10.96 14.03
CA PRO A 101 -2.08 -9.78 14.27
C PRO A 101 -0.72 -9.83 13.55
N THR A 102 -0.33 -10.99 13.04
CA THR A 102 0.98 -11.26 12.41
C THR A 102 0.88 -12.25 11.26
N GLY A 103 1.98 -12.44 10.52
CA GLY A 103 2.10 -13.47 9.48
C GLY A 103 1.82 -12.97 8.07
N PHE A 104 1.49 -11.68 7.90
CA PHE A 104 1.22 -11.07 6.59
C PHE A 104 2.13 -9.88 6.31
N ASP A 105 3.41 -10.00 6.68
CA ASP A 105 4.40 -8.96 6.47
C ASP A 105 4.57 -8.65 4.98
N ILE A 106 4.75 -7.37 4.66
CA ILE A 106 5.01 -6.90 3.32
C ILE A 106 6.39 -6.24 3.28
N VAL A 107 7.20 -6.65 2.31
CA VAL A 107 8.50 -6.05 2.05
C VAL A 107 8.51 -5.50 0.63
N ILE A 108 8.71 -4.20 0.51
CA ILE A 108 9.00 -3.53 -0.75
C ILE A 108 10.49 -3.20 -0.74
N GLY A 109 11.22 -3.68 -1.71
CA GLY A 109 12.67 -3.49 -1.83
C GLY A 109 13.07 -2.05 -2.11
N GLU A 110 14.37 -1.88 -2.34
CA GLU A 110 14.98 -0.60 -2.66
C GLU A 110 14.75 -0.23 -4.12
N GLY A 111 14.57 1.08 -4.40
CA GLY A 111 14.46 1.58 -5.77
C GLY A 111 13.22 1.09 -6.53
N VAL A 112 12.20 0.63 -5.84
CA VAL A 112 10.96 0.15 -6.46
C VAL A 112 10.08 1.32 -6.88
N TRP A 113 9.48 1.22 -8.07
CA TRP A 113 8.42 2.14 -8.48
C TRP A 113 7.07 1.45 -8.39
N VAL A 114 6.23 1.94 -7.47
CA VAL A 114 4.84 1.50 -7.31
C VAL A 114 3.93 2.51 -8.00
N SER A 115 3.35 2.12 -9.13
CA SER A 115 2.53 3.02 -9.94
C SER A 115 1.12 3.19 -9.36
N ALA A 116 0.41 4.22 -9.87
CA ALA A 116 -0.86 4.68 -9.33
C ALA A 116 -1.92 3.58 -9.21
N GLY A 117 -2.62 3.55 -8.08
CA GLY A 117 -3.70 2.61 -7.82
C GLY A 117 -3.28 1.15 -7.65
N ALA A 118 -1.99 0.85 -7.56
CA ALA A 118 -1.53 -0.51 -7.29
C ALA A 118 -1.87 -0.93 -5.85
N ILE A 119 -2.19 -2.22 -5.68
CA ILE A 119 -2.52 -2.83 -4.39
C ILE A 119 -1.54 -3.96 -4.13
N VAL A 120 -0.90 -3.98 -2.95
CA VAL A 120 -0.02 -5.07 -2.50
C VAL A 120 -0.66 -5.72 -1.28
N SER A 121 -0.95 -7.02 -1.39
CA SER A 121 -1.55 -7.82 -0.32
C SER A 121 -0.52 -8.37 0.65
N GLY A 122 -0.95 -8.77 1.84
CA GLY A 122 -0.11 -9.33 2.89
C GLY A 122 0.63 -10.60 2.50
N GLY A 123 1.82 -10.78 3.09
CA GLY A 123 2.70 -11.93 2.84
C GLY A 123 3.53 -11.81 1.55
N VAL A 124 3.69 -10.59 1.00
CA VAL A 124 4.36 -10.35 -0.27
C VAL A 124 5.70 -9.64 -0.09
N THR A 125 6.71 -10.12 -0.81
CA THR A 125 8.01 -9.47 -0.98
C THR A 125 8.19 -9.06 -2.44
N ILE A 126 8.50 -7.80 -2.66
CA ILE A 126 8.91 -7.25 -3.96
C ILE A 126 10.40 -6.96 -3.91
N GLY A 127 11.16 -7.60 -4.77
CA GLY A 127 12.61 -7.39 -4.86
C GLY A 127 12.97 -6.02 -5.41
N ASP A 128 14.23 -5.65 -5.20
CA ASP A 128 14.78 -4.33 -5.54
C ASP A 128 14.62 -3.98 -7.03
N ASN A 129 14.59 -2.69 -7.30
CA ASN A 129 14.58 -2.14 -8.66
C ASN A 129 13.42 -2.66 -9.54
N SER A 130 12.32 -3.08 -8.93
CA SER A 130 11.14 -3.57 -9.61
C SER A 130 10.15 -2.44 -9.92
N ILE A 131 9.25 -2.70 -10.86
CA ILE A 131 8.12 -1.82 -11.20
C ILE A 131 6.82 -2.58 -10.95
N ILE A 132 5.93 -2.00 -10.17
CA ILE A 132 4.54 -2.43 -10.07
C ILE A 132 3.70 -1.48 -10.93
N ALA A 133 3.10 -2.00 -12.00
CA ALA A 133 2.32 -1.21 -12.93
C ALA A 133 1.03 -0.64 -12.31
N ALA A 134 0.50 0.41 -12.90
CA ALA A 134 -0.72 1.06 -12.42
C ALA A 134 -1.90 0.07 -12.36
N GLY A 135 -2.66 0.11 -11.26
CA GLY A 135 -3.81 -0.75 -11.03
C GLY A 135 -3.48 -2.24 -10.82
N ALA A 136 -2.21 -2.63 -10.71
CA ALA A 136 -1.86 -4.02 -10.46
C ALA A 136 -2.28 -4.47 -9.05
N VAL A 137 -2.76 -5.72 -8.92
CA VAL A 137 -3.09 -6.34 -7.64
C VAL A 137 -2.11 -7.47 -7.36
N VAL A 138 -1.15 -7.19 -6.49
CA VAL A 138 -0.02 -8.07 -6.18
C VAL A 138 -0.39 -8.97 -5.01
N THR A 139 -0.49 -10.27 -5.26
CA THR A 139 -0.91 -11.30 -4.30
C THR A 139 0.15 -12.37 -4.04
N LYS A 140 1.33 -12.23 -4.66
CA LYS A 140 2.49 -13.11 -4.47
C LYS A 140 3.79 -12.32 -4.62
N SER A 141 4.87 -12.88 -4.11
CA SER A 141 6.21 -12.28 -4.18
C SER A 141 6.82 -12.33 -5.58
N PHE A 142 7.68 -11.34 -5.86
CA PHE A 142 8.43 -11.23 -7.12
C PHE A 142 9.90 -10.92 -6.83
N PRO A 143 10.85 -11.49 -7.60
CA PRO A 143 12.27 -11.20 -7.45
C PRO A 143 12.59 -9.77 -7.88
N GLU A 144 13.81 -9.36 -7.62
CA GLU A 144 14.37 -8.08 -8.08
C GLU A 144 14.28 -7.92 -9.61
N TYR A 145 14.27 -6.67 -10.05
CA TYR A 145 14.15 -6.27 -11.47
C TYR A 145 12.89 -6.73 -12.18
N SER A 146 11.83 -7.05 -11.45
CA SER A 146 10.57 -7.48 -12.04
C SER A 146 9.74 -6.30 -12.54
N ILE A 147 9.16 -6.43 -13.73
CA ILE A 147 8.04 -5.60 -14.18
C ILE A 147 6.76 -6.41 -13.94
N ILE A 148 5.90 -5.89 -13.06
CA ILE A 148 4.77 -6.60 -12.47
C ILE A 148 3.48 -5.90 -12.89
N ALA A 149 2.53 -6.61 -13.50
CA ALA A 149 1.26 -6.01 -13.96
C ALA A 149 0.09 -6.99 -13.90
N GLY A 150 -1.12 -6.47 -13.88
CA GLY A 150 -2.37 -7.24 -13.98
C GLY A 150 -3.09 -7.50 -12.66
N VAL A 151 -4.25 -8.20 -12.74
CA VAL A 151 -5.13 -8.59 -11.64
C VAL A 151 -5.58 -10.03 -11.85
N PRO A 152 -5.06 -11.02 -11.08
CA PRO A 152 -3.90 -10.92 -10.20
C PRO A 152 -2.61 -10.63 -10.98
N ALA A 153 -1.65 -9.96 -10.33
CA ALA A 153 -0.43 -9.51 -10.99
C ALA A 153 0.51 -10.67 -11.36
N THR A 154 1.16 -10.51 -12.51
CA THR A 154 2.19 -11.42 -13.02
C THR A 154 3.43 -10.63 -13.44
N ARG A 155 4.59 -11.30 -13.51
CA ARG A 155 5.80 -10.70 -14.08
C ARG A 155 5.67 -10.67 -15.60
N ILE A 156 5.78 -9.50 -16.19
CA ILE A 156 5.64 -9.26 -17.64
C ILE A 156 6.96 -8.83 -18.30
N GLY A 157 8.02 -8.65 -17.53
CA GLY A 157 9.33 -8.22 -18.06
C GLY A 157 10.37 -8.04 -16.97
N ASP A 158 11.51 -7.51 -17.39
CA ASP A 158 12.67 -7.21 -16.57
C ASP A 158 13.08 -5.75 -16.77
N THR A 159 13.35 -5.03 -15.66
CA THR A 159 13.72 -3.59 -15.73
C THR A 159 15.08 -3.33 -16.37
N ARG A 160 15.96 -4.35 -16.42
CA ARG A 160 17.29 -4.28 -17.05
C ARG A 160 17.24 -4.34 -18.58
N GLU A 161 16.10 -4.75 -19.13
CA GLU A 161 15.87 -4.89 -20.58
C GLU A 161 15.20 -3.65 -21.20
N ARG A 162 15.19 -2.50 -20.48
CA ARG A 162 14.59 -1.24 -20.92
C ARG A 162 15.63 -0.20 -21.31
#